data_c73860b70d664cd53abff69bbb76ac83
#
_entry.id   c73860b70d664cd53abff69bbb76ac83
#
_cell.length_a   1.000
_cell.length_b   1.000
_cell.length_c   1.000
_cell.angle_alpha   90.00
_cell.angle_beta   90.00
_cell.angle_gamma   90.00
#
_symmetry.space_group_name_H-M   'P 1'
#
loop_
_entity.id
_entity.type
_entity.pdbx_description
1 polymer ?
#
loop_
_entity_poly.entity_id
_entity_poly.type
_entity_poly.pdbx_seq_one_letter_code
_entity_poly.pdbx_strand_id
1 'polypeptide(L)'
;MSTITPSELKTSLADPGWIPWPLYRLTLDQYEAMVASGVFSGRERFHLINGFLVAKMTKNDLHATADELCGDALGGTIPDGWHVRAAKPIRIPSQASKPEPDRCVARGSIRDYLQRSPEPTDIALVVEISDSSLSEDRKQAAIYAAGGIPVYWIVNLVDRQVEVYSDPSPLGYRSRQDYHAGESIPVSIGGNQLSSIALNDILP
;
A
#
# COMPACT_ATOMS: atom_id res chain seq x y z
N MET A 1 7.91 -31.07 -6.14
CA MET A 1 8.90 -30.08 -5.65
C MET A 1 9.28 -29.22 -6.84
N SER A 2 8.82 -27.99 -6.91
CA SER A 2 9.17 -27.07 -7.99
C SER A 2 10.50 -26.43 -7.64
N THR A 3 11.53 -26.67 -8.43
CA THR A 3 12.86 -26.08 -8.26
C THR A 3 12.81 -24.65 -8.79
N ILE A 4 12.92 -23.67 -7.90
CA ILE A 4 13.05 -22.26 -8.29
C ILE A 4 14.40 -22.07 -8.95
N THR A 5 14.43 -21.60 -10.18
CA THR A 5 15.68 -21.33 -10.90
C THR A 5 16.33 -20.03 -10.42
N PRO A 6 17.66 -19.88 -10.47
CA PRO A 6 18.35 -18.66 -10.03
C PRO A 6 17.92 -17.37 -10.76
N SER A 7 17.31 -17.48 -11.95
CA SER A 7 16.77 -16.33 -12.70
C SER A 7 15.47 -15.77 -12.13
N GLU A 8 14.67 -16.60 -11.42
CA GLU A 8 13.43 -16.18 -10.78
C GLU A 8 13.68 -15.41 -9.48
N LEU A 9 14.89 -15.53 -8.92
CA LEU A 9 15.32 -14.81 -7.72
C LEU A 9 15.76 -13.37 -7.99
N LYS A 10 16.01 -12.99 -9.24
CA LYS A 10 16.55 -11.67 -9.60
C LYS A 10 15.53 -10.52 -9.64
N THR A 11 14.26 -10.79 -9.41
CA THR A 11 13.18 -9.75 -9.47
C THR A 11 12.81 -9.22 -8.09
N SER A 12 13.63 -9.44 -7.06
CA SER A 12 13.35 -9.00 -5.70
C SER A 12 14.07 -7.69 -5.39
N LEU A 13 13.31 -6.71 -4.91
CA LEU A 13 13.79 -5.56 -4.15
C LEU A 13 14.85 -6.00 -3.14
N ALA A 14 16.07 -5.45 -3.23
CA ALA A 14 17.20 -5.77 -2.38
C ALA A 14 17.72 -7.22 -2.44
N ASP A 15 18.33 -7.60 -3.56
CA ASP A 15 19.46 -8.49 -3.49
C ASP A 15 20.64 -7.64 -3.00
N PRO A 16 21.16 -7.84 -1.77
CA PRO A 16 22.30 -7.07 -1.26
C PRO A 16 23.59 -7.37 -2.03
N GLY A 17 23.54 -8.17 -3.11
CA GLY A 17 24.62 -8.48 -4.05
C GLY A 17 25.81 -9.26 -3.45
N TRP A 18 25.85 -9.38 -2.11
CA TRP A 18 26.92 -10.05 -1.38
C TRP A 18 26.49 -11.38 -0.71
N ILE A 19 25.17 -11.69 -0.68
CA ILE A 19 24.67 -12.97 -0.16
C ILE A 19 24.69 -14.00 -1.29
N PRO A 20 25.59 -15.00 -1.26
CA PRO A 20 25.76 -15.96 -2.35
C PRO A 20 24.75 -17.12 -2.30
N TRP A 21 23.80 -17.09 -1.36
CA TRP A 21 22.79 -18.13 -1.17
C TRP A 21 21.39 -17.60 -1.47
N PRO A 22 20.45 -18.47 -1.91
CA PRO A 22 19.07 -18.07 -2.10
C PRO A 22 18.44 -17.62 -0.77
N LEU A 23 17.81 -16.44 -0.79
CA LEU A 23 17.09 -15.92 0.38
C LEU A 23 15.79 -16.71 0.59
N TYR A 24 15.50 -17.04 1.85
CA TYR A 24 14.24 -17.65 2.21
C TYR A 24 13.14 -16.58 2.24
N ARG A 25 12.00 -16.88 1.60
CA ARG A 25 10.81 -16.04 1.65
C ARG A 25 9.81 -16.61 2.65
N LEU A 26 9.39 -15.79 3.59
CA LEU A 26 8.35 -16.16 4.54
C LEU A 26 7.01 -16.28 3.82
N THR A 27 6.22 -17.24 4.22
CA THR A 27 4.79 -17.22 3.90
C THR A 27 4.08 -16.19 4.78
N LEU A 28 2.88 -15.78 4.36
CA LEU A 28 2.06 -14.86 5.14
C LEU A 28 1.71 -15.45 6.53
N ASP A 29 1.37 -16.73 6.57
CA ASP A 29 1.03 -17.43 7.82
C ASP A 29 2.23 -17.52 8.78
N GLN A 30 3.44 -17.75 8.26
CA GLN A 30 4.67 -17.73 9.07
C GLN A 30 4.90 -16.34 9.67
N TYR A 31 4.75 -15.28 8.87
CA TYR A 31 4.87 -13.91 9.38
C TYR A 31 3.81 -13.61 10.45
N GLU A 32 2.56 -13.99 10.22
CA GLU A 32 1.48 -13.79 11.18
C GLU A 32 1.71 -14.55 12.48
N ALA A 33 2.23 -15.78 12.41
CA ALA A 33 2.64 -16.55 13.60
C ALA A 33 3.79 -15.87 14.36
N MET A 34 4.77 -15.31 13.66
CA MET A 34 5.88 -14.54 14.28
C MET A 34 5.34 -13.29 15.00
N VAL A 35 4.41 -12.55 14.36
CA VAL A 35 3.76 -11.40 14.99
C VAL A 35 2.99 -11.82 16.25
N ALA A 36 2.20 -12.89 16.17
CA ALA A 36 1.40 -13.41 17.29
C ALA A 36 2.26 -13.91 18.44
N SER A 37 3.45 -14.45 18.16
CA SER A 37 4.38 -14.92 19.19
C SER A 37 5.11 -13.77 19.94
N GLY A 38 4.95 -12.52 19.48
CA GLY A 38 5.60 -11.35 20.07
C GLY A 38 7.09 -11.22 19.77
N VAL A 39 7.64 -11.98 18.82
CA VAL A 39 9.06 -11.91 18.46
C VAL A 39 9.48 -10.50 17.99
N PHE A 40 8.54 -9.70 17.50
CA PHE A 40 8.75 -8.30 17.10
C PHE A 40 8.33 -7.29 18.19
N SER A 41 8.30 -7.69 19.46
CA SER A 41 7.86 -6.84 20.57
C SER A 41 8.84 -5.68 20.93
N GLY A 42 9.94 -5.54 20.18
CA GLY A 42 10.91 -4.46 20.31
C GLY A 42 10.45 -3.12 19.70
N ARG A 43 11.41 -2.18 19.58
CA ARG A 43 11.18 -0.86 18.97
C ARG A 43 11.11 -0.91 17.44
N GLU A 44 11.58 -2.00 16.84
CA GLU A 44 11.63 -2.18 15.39
C GLU A 44 10.28 -2.58 14.85
N ARG A 45 9.85 -1.90 13.80
CA ARG A 45 8.60 -2.18 13.09
C ARG A 45 8.93 -2.77 11.73
N PHE A 46 8.35 -3.92 11.43
CA PHE A 46 8.48 -4.60 10.14
C PHE A 46 7.12 -4.82 9.51
N HIS A 47 7.10 -4.85 8.20
CA HIS A 47 6.00 -5.41 7.43
C HIS A 47 6.53 -6.50 6.49
N LEU A 48 5.65 -7.36 6.00
CA LEU A 48 6.00 -8.40 5.04
C LEU A 48 5.75 -7.88 3.63
N ILE A 49 6.79 -7.89 2.78
CA ILE A 49 6.71 -7.51 1.37
C ILE A 49 7.34 -8.61 0.51
N ASN A 50 6.56 -9.26 -0.36
CA ASN A 50 7.02 -10.38 -1.20
C ASN A 50 7.75 -11.48 -0.41
N GLY A 51 7.31 -11.75 0.83
CA GLY A 51 7.93 -12.73 1.72
C GLY A 51 9.18 -12.24 2.46
N PHE A 52 9.58 -10.98 2.32
CA PHE A 52 10.70 -10.39 3.05
C PHE A 52 10.22 -9.47 4.17
N LEU A 53 10.93 -9.50 5.30
CA LEU A 53 10.75 -8.52 6.36
C LEU A 53 11.43 -7.21 5.96
N VAL A 54 10.62 -6.17 5.83
CA VAL A 54 11.08 -4.82 5.48
C VAL A 54 10.85 -3.91 6.67
N ALA A 55 11.89 -3.19 7.07
CA ALA A 55 11.81 -2.22 8.15
C ALA A 55 10.97 -1.00 7.69
N LYS A 56 10.12 -0.51 8.60
CA LYS A 56 9.34 0.71 8.34
C LYS A 56 10.20 1.94 8.53
N MET A 57 10.07 2.87 7.61
CA MET A 57 10.71 4.18 7.72
C MET A 57 9.97 5.08 8.72
N THR A 58 10.71 5.99 9.34
CA THR A 58 10.12 7.05 10.18
C THR A 58 9.53 8.13 9.29
N LYS A 59 8.37 8.65 9.71
CA LYS A 59 7.67 9.73 9.02
C LYS A 59 8.05 11.08 9.64
N ASN A 60 8.22 12.12 8.82
CA ASN A 60 8.43 13.49 9.25
C ASN A 60 7.10 14.26 9.37
N ASP A 61 7.16 15.52 9.83
CA ASP A 61 5.96 16.34 10.05
C ASP A 61 5.24 16.67 8.74
N LEU A 62 5.97 16.88 7.64
CA LEU A 62 5.37 17.14 6.32
C LEU A 62 4.53 15.96 5.85
N HIS A 63 5.09 14.73 5.96
CA HIS A 63 4.37 13.50 5.66
C HIS A 63 3.13 13.35 6.57
N ALA A 64 3.27 13.58 7.88
CA ALA A 64 2.17 13.45 8.82
C ALA A 64 1.03 14.43 8.49
N THR A 65 1.35 15.68 8.15
CA THR A 65 0.35 16.69 7.76
C THR A 65 -0.38 16.27 6.48
N ALA A 66 0.35 15.82 5.45
CA ALA A 66 -0.28 15.36 4.21
C ALA A 66 -1.16 14.12 4.43
N ASP A 67 -0.72 13.20 5.31
CA ASP A 67 -1.50 12.02 5.67
C ASP A 67 -2.83 12.40 6.35
N GLU A 68 -2.81 13.36 7.28
CA GLU A 68 -4.03 13.86 7.94
C GLU A 68 -4.97 14.53 6.94
N LEU A 69 -4.46 15.46 6.11
CA LEU A 69 -5.25 16.14 5.07
C LEU A 69 -5.90 15.12 4.10
N CYS A 70 -5.14 14.14 3.64
CA CYS A 70 -5.64 13.08 2.78
C CYS A 70 -6.73 12.25 3.47
N GLY A 71 -6.54 11.95 4.75
CA GLY A 71 -7.52 11.21 5.56
C GLY A 71 -8.84 11.96 5.70
N ASP A 72 -8.81 13.26 5.99
CA ASP A 72 -9.97 14.11 6.12
C ASP A 72 -10.73 14.28 4.79
N ALA A 73 -10.01 14.55 3.70
CA ALA A 73 -10.58 14.66 2.36
C ALA A 73 -11.26 13.37 1.91
N LEU A 74 -10.62 12.20 2.11
CA LEU A 74 -11.22 10.89 1.83
C LEU A 74 -12.44 10.64 2.73
N GLY A 75 -12.35 10.91 4.04
CA GLY A 75 -13.42 10.70 5.00
C GLY A 75 -14.70 11.46 4.67
N GLY A 76 -14.57 12.69 4.12
CA GLY A 76 -15.68 13.49 3.64
C GLY A 76 -16.28 13.06 2.29
N THR A 77 -15.62 12.10 1.61
CA THR A 77 -15.94 11.74 0.21
C THR A 77 -16.51 10.34 0.06
N ILE A 78 -16.04 9.38 0.88
CA ILE A 78 -16.46 7.98 0.76
C ILE A 78 -17.91 7.77 1.20
N PRO A 79 -18.66 6.88 0.53
CA PRO A 79 -20.07 6.63 0.84
C PRO A 79 -20.23 5.68 2.04
N ASP A 80 -21.46 5.61 2.55
CA ASP A 80 -21.84 4.59 3.54
C ASP A 80 -21.45 3.18 3.08
N GLY A 81 -21.07 2.34 4.03
CA GLY A 81 -20.59 0.99 3.77
C GLY A 81 -19.09 0.89 3.44
N TRP A 82 -18.38 2.01 3.52
CA TRP A 82 -16.91 2.09 3.40
C TRP A 82 -16.33 2.94 4.53
N HIS A 83 -15.06 2.74 4.85
CA HIS A 83 -14.36 3.56 5.84
C HIS A 83 -12.88 3.73 5.49
N VAL A 84 -12.30 4.83 5.93
CA VAL A 84 -10.85 5.10 5.79
C VAL A 84 -10.10 4.46 6.96
N ARG A 85 -9.04 3.74 6.64
CA ARG A 85 -8.09 3.17 7.62
C ARG A 85 -6.77 3.91 7.50
N ALA A 86 -6.15 4.20 8.64
CA ALA A 86 -4.85 4.88 8.72
C ALA A 86 -3.79 3.93 9.27
N ALA A 87 -2.69 3.75 8.55
CA ALA A 87 -1.52 2.99 8.98
C ALA A 87 -1.88 1.63 9.61
N LYS A 88 -2.75 0.86 8.95
CA LYS A 88 -3.18 -0.47 9.40
C LYS A 88 -2.89 -1.51 8.33
N PRO A 89 -2.51 -2.74 8.75
CA PRO A 89 -2.14 -3.78 7.80
C PRO A 89 -3.31 -4.17 6.89
N ILE A 90 -2.96 -4.42 5.63
CA ILE A 90 -3.79 -5.12 4.65
C ILE A 90 -3.11 -6.44 4.29
N ARG A 91 -3.87 -7.45 3.91
CA ARG A 91 -3.38 -8.80 3.62
C ARG A 91 -3.47 -9.07 2.13
N ILE A 92 -2.33 -9.37 1.48
CA ILE A 92 -2.26 -9.68 0.04
C ILE A 92 -1.67 -11.10 -0.13
N PRO A 93 -2.49 -12.16 0.02
CA PRO A 93 -1.99 -13.53 0.05
C PRO A 93 -1.25 -13.94 -1.24
N SER A 94 -1.75 -13.54 -2.40
CA SER A 94 -1.14 -13.84 -3.71
C SER A 94 0.28 -13.30 -3.86
N GLN A 95 0.67 -12.31 -3.05
CA GLN A 95 1.97 -11.67 -3.08
C GLN A 95 2.80 -11.95 -1.81
N ALA A 96 2.37 -12.88 -0.95
CA ALA A 96 2.98 -13.11 0.36
C ALA A 96 3.34 -11.78 1.06
N SER A 97 2.38 -10.84 1.09
CA SER A 97 2.61 -9.47 1.57
C SER A 97 1.56 -9.04 2.58
N LYS A 98 2.01 -8.26 3.58
CA LYS A 98 1.17 -7.63 4.59
C LYS A 98 1.67 -6.20 4.84
N PRO A 99 1.53 -5.30 3.84
CA PRO A 99 1.90 -3.90 3.98
C PRO A 99 0.96 -3.17 4.93
N GLU A 100 1.42 -2.02 5.44
CA GLU A 100 0.60 -1.08 6.21
C GLU A 100 0.63 0.27 5.49
N PRO A 101 -0.27 0.47 4.51
CA PRO A 101 -0.34 1.73 3.78
C PRO A 101 -0.73 2.90 4.69
N ASP A 102 -0.37 4.12 4.30
CA ASP A 102 -0.73 5.32 5.03
C ASP A 102 -2.25 5.44 5.14
N ARG A 103 -2.96 5.29 4.03
CA ARG A 103 -4.43 5.23 4.00
C ARG A 103 -4.93 4.07 3.14
N CYS A 104 -6.09 3.56 3.52
CA CYS A 104 -6.79 2.53 2.77
C CYS A 104 -8.29 2.73 2.92
N VAL A 105 -9.03 2.70 1.82
CA VAL A 105 -10.51 2.69 1.83
C VAL A 105 -10.97 1.24 1.78
N ALA A 106 -11.56 0.79 2.88
CA ALA A 106 -12.02 -0.58 3.06
C ALA A 106 -13.54 -0.67 3.18
N ARG A 107 -14.11 -1.76 2.67
CA ARG A 107 -15.54 -2.07 2.71
C ARG A 107 -16.00 -2.34 4.14
N GLY A 108 -17.26 -2.03 4.45
CA GLY A 108 -17.90 -2.34 5.72
C GLY A 108 -17.49 -1.42 6.85
N SER A 109 -17.65 -1.90 8.08
CA SER A 109 -17.34 -1.18 9.30
C SER A 109 -15.96 -1.57 9.87
N ILE A 110 -15.42 -0.73 10.74
CA ILE A 110 -14.16 -1.02 11.46
C ILE A 110 -14.25 -2.35 12.22
N ARG A 111 -15.44 -2.71 12.72
CA ARG A 111 -15.66 -3.93 13.52
C ARG A 111 -15.56 -5.23 12.72
N ASP A 112 -15.76 -5.16 11.40
CA ASP A 112 -15.64 -6.32 10.51
C ASP A 112 -14.19 -6.85 10.42
N TYR A 113 -13.23 -6.05 10.90
CA TYR A 113 -11.79 -6.35 10.88
C TYR A 113 -11.21 -6.63 12.28
N LEU A 114 -12.03 -6.99 13.26
CA LEU A 114 -11.57 -7.35 14.61
C LEU A 114 -10.69 -8.62 14.62
N GLN A 115 -10.97 -9.57 13.74
CA GLN A 115 -10.31 -10.88 13.70
C GLN A 115 -9.49 -11.11 12.43
N ARG A 116 -9.47 -10.17 11.50
CA ARG A 116 -8.73 -10.26 10.23
C ARG A 116 -8.30 -8.90 9.73
N SER A 117 -7.29 -8.87 8.88
CA SER A 117 -7.01 -7.69 8.06
C SER A 117 -7.85 -7.71 6.77
N PRO A 118 -8.18 -6.56 6.19
CA PRO A 118 -8.81 -6.52 4.85
C PRO A 118 -7.89 -7.16 3.80
N GLU A 119 -8.51 -7.83 2.84
CA GLU A 119 -7.88 -8.40 1.65
C GLU A 119 -8.26 -7.59 0.41
N PRO A 120 -7.64 -7.81 -0.77
CA PRO A 120 -7.88 -6.99 -1.96
C PRO A 120 -9.35 -6.81 -2.34
N THR A 121 -10.19 -7.82 -2.13
CA THR A 121 -11.65 -7.78 -2.40
C THR A 121 -12.42 -6.85 -1.45
N ASP A 122 -11.83 -6.51 -0.31
CA ASP A 122 -12.39 -5.57 0.65
C ASP A 122 -11.95 -4.12 0.37
N ILE A 123 -10.98 -3.90 -0.53
CA ILE A 123 -10.28 -2.63 -0.68
C ILE A 123 -10.69 -1.95 -1.98
N ALA A 124 -11.03 -0.67 -1.92
CA ALA A 124 -11.30 0.16 -3.08
C ALA A 124 -10.10 1.02 -3.49
N LEU A 125 -9.32 1.49 -2.52
CA LEU A 125 -8.21 2.42 -2.72
C LEU A 125 -7.13 2.18 -1.67
N VAL A 126 -5.89 2.21 -2.09
CA VAL A 126 -4.71 2.34 -1.22
C VAL A 126 -4.01 3.65 -1.54
N VAL A 127 -3.52 4.35 -0.51
CA VAL A 127 -2.76 5.59 -0.64
C VAL A 127 -1.48 5.49 0.17
N GLU A 128 -0.37 5.88 -0.44
CA GLU A 128 0.90 6.13 0.22
C GLU A 128 1.27 7.62 0.10
N ILE A 129 1.74 8.20 1.17
CA ILE A 129 2.26 9.57 1.21
C ILE A 129 3.76 9.49 1.04
N SER A 130 4.28 10.06 -0.02
CA SER A 130 5.65 9.84 -0.46
C SER A 130 6.47 11.12 -0.42
N ASP A 131 7.48 11.13 0.43
CA ASP A 131 8.49 12.17 0.51
C ASP A 131 9.86 11.55 0.11
N SER A 132 10.55 10.90 1.04
CA SER A 132 11.84 10.23 0.78
C SER A 132 11.70 8.82 0.19
N SER A 133 10.52 8.22 0.20
CA SER A 133 10.21 6.84 -0.22
C SER A 133 9.66 6.69 -1.64
N LEU A 134 9.65 7.75 -2.45
CA LEU A 134 8.97 7.77 -3.75
C LEU A 134 9.38 6.62 -4.69
N SER A 135 10.65 6.25 -4.69
CA SER A 135 11.16 5.14 -5.49
C SER A 135 10.58 3.79 -5.04
N GLU A 136 10.48 3.59 -3.73
CA GLU A 136 9.97 2.38 -3.08
C GLU A 136 8.46 2.27 -3.28
N ASP A 137 7.71 3.36 -3.10
CA ASP A 137 6.26 3.40 -3.26
C ASP A 137 5.86 3.13 -4.72
N ARG A 138 6.60 3.65 -5.69
CA ARG A 138 6.42 3.30 -7.11
C ARG A 138 6.67 1.82 -7.40
N LYS A 139 7.64 1.17 -6.73
CA LYS A 139 7.86 -0.28 -6.85
C LYS A 139 6.75 -1.08 -6.16
N GLN A 140 6.23 -0.57 -5.04
CA GLN A 140 5.13 -1.21 -4.30
C GLN A 140 3.82 -1.24 -5.11
N ALA A 141 3.64 -0.32 -6.07
CA ALA A 141 2.53 -0.35 -7.02
C ALA A 141 2.37 -1.71 -7.72
N ALA A 142 3.48 -2.39 -8.06
CA ALA A 142 3.42 -3.72 -8.68
C ALA A 142 2.82 -4.78 -7.75
N ILE A 143 3.07 -4.69 -6.46
CA ILE A 143 2.53 -5.62 -5.43
C ILE A 143 1.04 -5.41 -5.27
N TYR A 144 0.60 -4.14 -5.18
CA TYR A 144 -0.80 -3.80 -5.07
C TYR A 144 -1.58 -4.21 -6.33
N ALA A 145 -1.03 -3.94 -7.53
CA ALA A 145 -1.65 -4.34 -8.79
C ALA A 145 -1.77 -5.85 -8.93
N ALA A 146 -0.68 -6.61 -8.70
CA ALA A 146 -0.68 -8.07 -8.77
C ALA A 146 -1.57 -8.70 -7.68
N GLY A 147 -1.78 -7.99 -6.58
CA GLY A 147 -2.75 -8.33 -5.54
C GLY A 147 -4.20 -8.09 -5.94
N GLY A 148 -4.44 -7.29 -6.97
CA GLY A 148 -5.79 -6.94 -7.44
C GLY A 148 -6.41 -5.73 -6.75
N ILE A 149 -5.61 -4.86 -6.12
CA ILE A 149 -6.09 -3.58 -5.56
C ILE A 149 -6.52 -2.67 -6.72
N PRO A 150 -7.79 -2.21 -6.75
CA PRO A 150 -8.32 -1.52 -7.93
C PRO A 150 -7.64 -0.19 -8.25
N VAL A 151 -7.36 0.60 -7.22
CA VAL A 151 -6.77 1.94 -7.35
C VAL A 151 -5.67 2.14 -6.31
N TYR A 152 -4.59 2.75 -6.73
CA TYR A 152 -3.46 3.10 -5.89
C TYR A 152 -3.06 4.55 -6.14
N TRP A 153 -2.93 5.34 -5.08
CA TRP A 153 -2.44 6.71 -5.14
C TRP A 153 -1.09 6.83 -4.45
N ILE A 154 -0.22 7.61 -5.06
CA ILE A 154 0.98 8.15 -4.41
C ILE A 154 0.78 9.66 -4.29
N VAL A 155 0.64 10.16 -3.07
CA VAL A 155 0.70 11.58 -2.78
C VAL A 155 2.18 11.97 -2.77
N ASN A 156 2.66 12.40 -3.91
CA ASN A 156 4.07 12.72 -4.16
C ASN A 156 4.39 14.14 -3.68
N LEU A 157 4.95 14.24 -2.49
CA LEU A 157 5.29 15.52 -1.86
C LEU A 157 6.51 16.19 -2.52
N VAL A 158 7.37 15.38 -3.17
CA VAL A 158 8.58 15.89 -3.86
C VAL A 158 8.20 16.72 -5.06
N ASP A 159 7.32 16.18 -5.92
CA ASP A 159 6.90 16.82 -7.16
C ASP A 159 5.58 17.60 -7.01
N ARG A 160 4.97 17.60 -5.78
CA ARG A 160 3.70 18.25 -5.45
C ARG A 160 2.56 17.83 -6.38
N GLN A 161 2.38 16.53 -6.53
CA GLN A 161 1.36 15.92 -7.40
C GLN A 161 0.79 14.66 -6.75
N VAL A 162 -0.32 14.15 -7.30
CA VAL A 162 -0.83 12.81 -6.96
C VAL A 162 -0.76 11.92 -8.18
N GLU A 163 -0.05 10.81 -8.06
CA GLU A 163 0.02 9.77 -9.07
C GLU A 163 -1.10 8.76 -8.82
N VAL A 164 -2.05 8.66 -9.74
CA VAL A 164 -3.19 7.75 -9.67
C VAL A 164 -2.94 6.55 -10.58
N TYR A 165 -2.83 5.38 -9.99
CA TYR A 165 -2.66 4.12 -10.70
C TYR A 165 -3.98 3.35 -10.69
N SER A 166 -4.38 2.79 -11.85
CA SER A 166 -5.62 2.03 -12.03
C SER A 166 -5.48 0.92 -13.07
N ASP A 167 -6.52 0.10 -13.25
CA ASP A 167 -6.52 -1.07 -14.13
C ASP A 167 -5.41 -2.08 -13.74
N PRO A 168 -5.56 -2.75 -12.58
CA PRO A 168 -4.55 -3.67 -12.07
C PRO A 168 -4.40 -4.91 -12.95
N SER A 169 -3.16 -5.38 -13.09
CA SER A 169 -2.82 -6.64 -13.74
C SER A 169 -1.70 -7.35 -12.98
N PRO A 170 -1.42 -8.64 -13.26
CA PRO A 170 -0.31 -9.35 -12.63
C PRO A 170 1.08 -8.72 -12.87
N LEU A 171 1.20 -7.86 -13.89
CA LEU A 171 2.46 -7.19 -14.27
C LEU A 171 2.54 -5.74 -13.75
N GLY A 172 1.50 -5.22 -13.11
CA GLY A 172 1.40 -3.84 -12.63
C GLY A 172 0.09 -3.17 -13.08
N TYR A 173 -0.08 -1.92 -12.71
CA TYR A 173 -1.18 -1.11 -13.21
C TYR A 173 -0.96 -0.74 -14.67
N ARG A 174 -2.03 -0.83 -15.50
CA ARG A 174 -1.97 -0.47 -16.93
C ARG A 174 -2.19 1.01 -17.18
N SER A 175 -2.75 1.73 -16.20
CA SER A 175 -3.01 3.16 -16.30
C SER A 175 -2.34 3.90 -15.15
N ARG A 176 -1.71 5.02 -15.48
CA ARG A 176 -1.25 6.04 -14.53
C ARG A 176 -1.68 7.40 -15.04
N GLN A 177 -2.23 8.22 -14.15
CA GLN A 177 -2.52 9.62 -14.40
C GLN A 177 -1.99 10.44 -13.25
N ASP A 178 -1.26 11.51 -13.59
CA ASP A 178 -0.71 12.44 -12.61
C ASP A 178 -1.61 13.68 -12.55
N TYR A 179 -1.93 14.13 -11.34
CA TYR A 179 -2.74 15.30 -11.05
C TYR A 179 -1.88 16.35 -10.36
N HIS A 180 -2.05 17.61 -10.75
CA HIS A 180 -1.24 18.73 -10.27
C HIS A 180 -2.09 19.77 -9.52
N ALA A 181 -1.42 20.74 -8.90
CA ALA A 181 -2.08 21.80 -8.15
C ALA A 181 -3.16 22.50 -8.98
N GLY A 182 -4.36 22.69 -8.40
CA GLY A 182 -5.53 23.25 -9.07
C GLY A 182 -6.42 22.23 -9.79
N GLU A 183 -5.98 20.99 -9.92
CA GLU A 183 -6.79 19.90 -10.46
C GLU A 183 -7.56 19.15 -9.36
N SER A 184 -8.52 18.34 -9.77
CA SER A 184 -9.30 17.47 -8.87
C SER A 184 -9.12 16.01 -9.26
N ILE A 185 -8.88 15.17 -8.24
CA ILE A 185 -8.66 13.74 -8.38
C ILE A 185 -10.01 13.03 -8.30
N PRO A 186 -10.40 12.21 -9.28
CA PRO A 186 -11.63 11.43 -9.21
C PRO A 186 -11.52 10.33 -8.16
N VAL A 187 -12.49 10.26 -7.24
CA VAL A 187 -12.62 9.16 -6.29
C VAL A 187 -13.59 8.13 -6.84
N SER A 188 -13.07 6.93 -7.08
CA SER A 188 -13.86 5.81 -7.63
C SER A 188 -13.90 4.65 -6.65
N ILE A 189 -15.10 4.12 -6.40
CA ILE A 189 -15.33 2.96 -5.55
C ILE A 189 -16.21 1.97 -6.29
N GLY A 190 -15.75 0.69 -6.38
CA GLY A 190 -16.49 -0.34 -7.08
C GLY A 190 -16.68 -0.07 -8.58
N GLY A 191 -15.76 0.66 -9.19
CA GLY A 191 -15.82 1.03 -10.61
C GLY A 191 -16.68 2.25 -10.94
N ASN A 192 -17.34 2.85 -9.94
CA ASN A 192 -18.14 4.07 -10.11
C ASN A 192 -17.38 5.28 -9.57
N GLN A 193 -17.29 6.33 -10.38
CA GLN A 193 -16.81 7.62 -9.88
C GLN A 193 -17.89 8.25 -9.03
N LEU A 194 -17.57 8.53 -7.77
CA LEU A 194 -18.53 9.08 -6.78
C LEU A 194 -18.42 10.58 -6.67
N SER A 195 -17.20 11.10 -6.65
CA SER A 195 -16.89 12.51 -6.46
C SER A 195 -15.46 12.81 -6.92
N SER A 196 -14.96 13.98 -6.58
CA SER A 196 -13.55 14.34 -6.74
C SER A 196 -13.05 15.11 -5.52
N ILE A 197 -11.76 15.01 -5.26
CA ILE A 197 -11.04 15.73 -4.20
C ILE A 197 -10.11 16.74 -4.86
N ALA A 198 -10.16 18.00 -4.47
CA ALA A 198 -9.21 18.99 -4.97
C ALA A 198 -7.79 18.64 -4.45
N LEU A 199 -6.80 18.70 -5.32
CA LEU A 199 -5.44 18.36 -4.94
C LEU A 199 -4.92 19.27 -3.81
N ASN A 200 -5.33 20.51 -3.79
CA ASN A 200 -4.97 21.49 -2.75
C ASN A 200 -5.50 21.12 -1.36
N ASP A 201 -6.49 20.24 -1.27
CA ASP A 201 -7.02 19.74 0.02
C ASP A 201 -6.19 18.59 0.60
N ILE A 202 -5.25 18.03 -0.19
CA ILE A 202 -4.38 16.91 0.20
C ILE A 202 -2.92 17.37 0.38
N LEU A 203 -2.45 18.27 -0.46
CA LEU A 203 -1.07 18.76 -0.39
C LEU A 203 -0.93 19.90 0.61
N PRO A 204 0.01 19.80 1.58
CA PRO A 204 0.33 20.87 2.52
C PRO A 204 1.03 22.08 1.88
#